data_2a1d7cb86effb952ad6fa697eff91cd3
#
_entry.id   2a1d7cb86effb952ad6fa697eff91cd3
#
_cell.length_a   1.000
_cell.length_b   1.000
_cell.length_c   1.000
_cell.angle_alpha   90.00
_cell.angle_beta   90.00
_cell.angle_gamma   90.00
#
_symmetry.space_group_name_H-M   'P 1'
#
loop_
_entity.id
_entity.type
_entity.pdbx_description
1 polymer ?
#
loop_
_entity_poly.entity_id
_entity_poly.type
_entity_poly.pdbx_seq_one_letter_code
_entity_poly.pdbx_strand_id
1 'polypeptide(L)'
;MDGFELNKIIAAVLGTILVIFCINKFTDILFHTDKPQQSAYKVEKIEPTLASASSTGQAAVGINELLAMGSVEHGEKVFKRCSACHMISAGGKNMIGPNLWSILGKQTGIAPGYKYSKALATYGKEWTFAEMNGFLIKPSAHIK
;
A
#
# COMPACT_ATOMS: atom_id res chain seq x y z
N MET A 1 19.10 -20.29 -47.91
CA MET A 1 19.16 -18.92 -47.33
C MET A 1 20.51 -18.36 -47.76
N ASP A 2 20.49 -17.27 -48.47
CA ASP A 2 21.72 -16.62 -48.91
C ASP A 2 22.41 -16.00 -47.68
N GLY A 3 23.77 -16.05 -47.67
CA GLY A 3 24.53 -15.55 -46.51
C GLY A 3 24.19 -14.10 -46.10
N PHE A 4 23.68 -13.32 -47.06
CA PHE A 4 23.21 -11.96 -46.83
C PHE A 4 21.91 -11.90 -46.01
N GLU A 5 20.96 -12.79 -46.22
CA GLU A 5 19.70 -12.88 -45.45
C GLU A 5 19.98 -13.40 -44.04
N LEU A 6 20.87 -14.37 -43.90
CA LEU A 6 21.30 -14.87 -42.60
C LEU A 6 21.96 -13.75 -41.75
N ASN A 7 22.81 -12.94 -42.39
CA ASN A 7 23.49 -11.84 -41.72
C ASN A 7 22.50 -10.75 -41.19
N LYS A 8 21.45 -10.43 -41.97
CA LYS A 8 20.39 -9.53 -41.57
C LYS A 8 19.64 -10.05 -40.32
N ILE A 9 19.30 -11.34 -40.33
CA ILE A 9 18.59 -11.95 -39.18
C ILE A 9 19.47 -11.91 -37.93
N ILE A 10 20.75 -12.28 -38.08
CA ILE A 10 21.70 -12.23 -36.96
C ILE A 10 21.82 -10.78 -36.41
N ALA A 11 21.97 -9.81 -37.32
CA ALA A 11 22.07 -8.40 -36.94
C ALA A 11 20.80 -7.92 -36.23
N ALA A 12 19.61 -8.31 -36.68
CA ALA A 12 18.35 -7.96 -36.03
C ALA A 12 18.23 -8.58 -34.61
N VAL A 13 18.60 -9.84 -34.47
CA VAL A 13 18.58 -10.52 -33.15
C VAL A 13 19.57 -9.88 -32.22
N LEU A 14 20.81 -9.64 -32.64
CA LEU A 14 21.81 -9.00 -31.81
C LEU A 14 21.42 -7.57 -31.44
N GLY A 15 20.83 -6.82 -32.35
CA GLY A 15 20.30 -5.47 -32.09
C GLY A 15 19.18 -5.49 -31.06
N THR A 16 18.27 -6.43 -31.13
CA THR A 16 17.18 -6.59 -30.16
C THR A 16 17.72 -6.91 -28.76
N ILE A 17 18.66 -7.85 -28.66
CA ILE A 17 19.31 -8.21 -27.39
C ILE A 17 20.03 -6.99 -26.81
N LEU A 18 20.76 -6.23 -27.63
CA LEU A 18 21.45 -5.02 -27.17
C LEU A 18 20.46 -3.98 -26.61
N VAL A 19 19.36 -3.73 -27.31
CA VAL A 19 18.32 -2.78 -26.85
C VAL A 19 17.74 -3.21 -25.51
N ILE A 20 17.38 -4.49 -25.36
CA ILE A 20 16.86 -5.02 -24.09
C ILE A 20 17.89 -4.85 -22.96
N PHE A 21 19.15 -5.16 -23.24
CA PHE A 21 20.24 -5.00 -22.26
C PHE A 21 20.42 -3.53 -21.84
N CYS A 22 20.39 -2.60 -22.82
CA CYS A 22 20.51 -1.17 -22.52
C CYS A 22 19.32 -0.66 -21.68
N ILE A 23 18.09 -1.07 -22.00
CA ILE A 23 16.92 -0.71 -21.22
C ILE A 23 17.05 -1.20 -19.79
N ASN A 24 17.41 -2.47 -19.59
CA ASN A 24 17.57 -3.05 -18.26
C ASN A 24 18.66 -2.32 -17.45
N LYS A 25 19.79 -2.03 -18.04
CA LYS A 25 20.89 -1.29 -17.38
C LYS A 25 20.51 0.15 -17.06
N PHE A 26 19.83 0.82 -17.98
CA PHE A 26 19.36 2.18 -17.77
C PHE A 26 18.32 2.25 -16.63
N THR A 27 17.38 1.31 -16.63
CA THR A 27 16.38 1.19 -15.55
C THR A 27 17.05 0.89 -14.21
N ASP A 28 18.03 0.00 -14.17
CA ASP A 28 18.76 -0.33 -12.95
C ASP A 28 19.53 0.88 -12.38
N ILE A 29 20.12 1.71 -13.24
CA ILE A 29 20.80 2.95 -12.83
C ILE A 29 19.82 3.99 -12.28
N LEU A 30 18.68 4.18 -12.96
CA LEU A 30 17.70 5.20 -12.55
C LEU A 30 16.91 4.82 -11.30
N PHE A 31 16.63 3.53 -11.13
CA PHE A 31 15.79 3.00 -10.05
C PHE A 31 16.60 2.13 -9.08
N HIS A 32 17.91 2.30 -9.06
CA HIS A 32 18.75 1.57 -8.12
C HIS A 32 18.36 1.94 -6.70
N THR A 33 17.81 0.98 -5.98
CA THR A 33 17.53 1.10 -4.55
C THR A 33 18.46 0.15 -3.80
N ASP A 34 19.36 0.71 -2.99
CA ASP A 34 20.17 -0.10 -2.10
C ASP A 34 19.27 -0.90 -1.17
N LYS A 35 19.35 -2.22 -1.23
CA LYS A 35 18.64 -3.07 -0.27
C LYS A 35 19.23 -2.80 1.10
N PRO A 36 18.44 -2.33 2.08
CA PRO A 36 18.93 -2.12 3.43
C PRO A 36 19.50 -3.44 3.95
N GLN A 37 20.72 -3.41 4.48
CA GLN A 37 21.42 -4.60 5.00
C GLN A 37 20.71 -5.23 6.20
N GLN A 38 19.82 -4.50 6.82
CA GLN A 38 18.91 -5.01 7.84
C GLN A 38 17.49 -4.62 7.47
N SER A 39 16.61 -5.62 7.40
CA SER A 39 15.17 -5.35 7.32
C SER A 39 14.77 -4.54 8.53
N ALA A 40 14.13 -3.38 8.33
CA ALA A 40 13.57 -2.57 9.41
C ALA A 40 12.49 -3.34 10.21
N TYR A 41 12.07 -4.47 9.69
CA TYR A 41 11.11 -5.37 10.32
C TYR A 41 11.76 -6.74 10.51
N LYS A 42 12.18 -7.07 11.74
CA LYS A 42 12.53 -8.44 12.11
C LYS A 42 11.24 -9.24 12.21
N VAL A 43 10.90 -9.96 11.16
CA VAL A 43 9.91 -11.04 11.26
C VAL A 43 10.65 -12.23 11.87
N GLU A 44 10.43 -12.51 13.13
CA GLU A 44 10.85 -13.77 13.73
C GLU A 44 10.11 -14.90 12.99
N LYS A 45 10.88 -15.70 12.28
CA LYS A 45 10.38 -16.86 11.57
C LYS A 45 10.03 -17.92 12.62
N ILE A 46 8.79 -17.94 13.05
CA ILE A 46 8.26 -19.03 13.87
C ILE A 46 8.15 -20.24 12.94
N GLU A 47 8.97 -21.25 13.15
CA GLU A 47 8.84 -22.55 12.46
C GLU A 47 7.47 -23.15 12.78
N PRO A 48 6.75 -23.70 11.78
CA PRO A 48 5.44 -24.25 12.02
C PRO A 48 5.55 -25.59 12.73
N THR A 49 5.39 -25.58 14.05
CA THR A 49 5.00 -26.79 14.75
C THR A 49 3.52 -27.04 14.46
N LEU A 50 3.20 -28.13 13.79
CA LEU A 50 1.85 -28.60 13.51
C LEU A 50 1.07 -28.76 14.82
N ALA A 51 0.26 -27.80 15.16
CA ALA A 51 -0.85 -27.96 16.09
C ALA A 51 -2.02 -27.11 15.59
N SER A 52 -3.05 -27.83 15.27
CA SER A 52 -4.38 -27.39 14.86
C SER A 52 -4.93 -26.33 15.79
N ALA A 53 -5.70 -25.44 15.19
CA ALA A 53 -6.75 -24.61 15.78
C ALA A 53 -6.42 -23.15 16.09
N SER A 54 -7.35 -22.36 15.63
CA SER A 54 -7.71 -21.02 16.09
C SER A 54 -6.71 -19.89 15.80
N SER A 55 -7.15 -19.09 14.88
CA SER A 55 -6.75 -17.68 14.67
C SER A 55 -6.77 -16.89 15.99
N THR A 56 -5.78 -17.05 16.81
CA THR A 56 -5.50 -16.17 17.93
C THR A 56 -4.13 -15.56 17.69
N GLY A 57 -4.15 -14.47 16.94
CA GLY A 57 -3.59 -13.18 17.20
C GLY A 57 -2.20 -13.18 17.80
N GLN A 58 -1.30 -12.50 17.13
CA GLN A 58 -0.46 -11.54 17.83
C GLN A 58 -1.35 -10.90 18.90
N ALA A 59 -0.90 -10.91 20.16
CA ALA A 59 -1.56 -10.15 21.21
C ALA A 59 -1.71 -8.74 20.64
N ALA A 60 -2.93 -8.40 20.27
CA ALA A 60 -3.23 -7.16 19.60
C ALA A 60 -2.95 -6.09 20.67
N VAL A 61 -1.81 -5.39 20.51
CA VAL A 61 -1.54 -4.19 21.29
C VAL A 61 -2.82 -3.38 21.24
N GLY A 62 -3.41 -3.11 22.39
CA GLY A 62 -4.70 -2.46 22.46
C GLY A 62 -4.64 -1.11 21.75
N ILE A 63 -5.74 -0.71 21.11
CA ILE A 63 -5.75 0.56 20.36
C ILE A 63 -5.31 1.74 21.24
N ASN A 64 -5.61 1.69 22.52
CA ASN A 64 -5.21 2.74 23.49
C ASN A 64 -3.69 2.77 23.70
N GLU A 65 -3.04 1.62 23.72
CA GLU A 65 -1.57 1.51 23.82
C GLU A 65 -0.91 2.03 22.54
N LEU A 66 -1.46 1.70 21.38
CA LEU A 66 -0.99 2.23 20.10
C LEU A 66 -1.13 3.76 20.05
N LEU A 67 -2.24 4.31 20.54
CA LEU A 67 -2.45 5.75 20.60
C LEU A 67 -1.49 6.45 21.57
N ALA A 68 -1.18 5.80 22.71
CA ALA A 68 -0.23 6.35 23.68
C ALA A 68 1.21 6.42 23.13
N MET A 69 1.57 5.51 22.21
CA MET A 69 2.86 5.51 21.52
C MET A 69 2.85 6.37 20.25
N GLY A 70 1.69 6.88 19.85
CA GLY A 70 1.52 7.63 18.61
C GLY A 70 2.24 8.98 18.63
N SER A 71 2.81 9.37 17.51
CA SER A 71 3.41 10.69 17.29
C SER A 71 2.74 11.36 16.10
N VAL A 72 2.26 12.57 16.27
CA VAL A 72 1.66 13.38 15.19
C VAL A 72 2.67 13.61 14.06
N GLU A 73 3.90 13.97 14.40
CA GLU A 73 4.97 14.20 13.43
C GLU A 73 5.27 12.94 12.60
N HIS A 74 5.28 11.77 13.24
CA HIS A 74 5.43 10.51 12.52
C HIS A 74 4.22 10.24 11.64
N GLY A 75 3.01 10.48 12.14
CA GLY A 75 1.76 10.35 11.39
C GLY A 75 1.73 11.19 10.12
N GLU A 76 2.19 12.43 10.18
CA GLU A 76 2.32 13.31 9.01
C GLU A 76 3.27 12.75 7.96
N LYS A 77 4.41 12.19 8.38
CA LYS A 77 5.36 11.52 7.46
C LYS A 77 4.74 10.30 6.80
N VAL A 78 4.00 9.49 7.56
CA VAL A 78 3.30 8.30 7.04
C VAL A 78 2.18 8.71 6.09
N PHE A 79 1.42 9.76 6.42
CA PHE A 79 0.30 10.26 5.61
C PHE A 79 0.72 10.71 4.21
N LYS A 80 1.97 11.06 3.98
CA LYS A 80 2.50 11.36 2.63
C LYS A 80 2.21 10.28 1.60
N ARG A 81 2.08 9.02 2.04
CA ARG A 81 1.69 7.89 1.17
C ARG A 81 0.21 7.94 0.74
N CYS A 82 -0.62 8.61 1.52
CA CYS A 82 -2.05 8.73 1.29
C CYS A 82 -2.42 10.05 0.59
N SER A 83 -1.54 11.05 0.67
CA SER A 83 -1.78 12.42 0.19
C SER A 83 -1.97 12.53 -1.32
N ALA A 84 -1.52 11.54 -2.11
CA ALA A 84 -1.78 11.49 -3.54
C ALA A 84 -3.27 11.33 -3.87
N CYS A 85 -4.03 10.69 -2.96
CA CYS A 85 -5.43 10.38 -3.17
C CYS A 85 -6.37 11.09 -2.19
N HIS A 86 -5.89 11.52 -1.02
CA HIS A 86 -6.71 12.08 0.06
C HIS A 86 -6.20 13.45 0.52
N MET A 87 -7.12 14.32 0.87
CA MET A 87 -6.85 15.56 1.60
C MET A 87 -7.24 15.41 3.08
N ILE A 88 -6.55 16.17 3.95
CA ILE A 88 -6.85 16.26 5.39
C ILE A 88 -7.03 17.70 5.85
N SER A 89 -7.32 18.62 4.93
CA SER A 89 -7.59 20.02 5.25
C SER A 89 -9.09 20.27 5.42
N ALA A 90 -9.44 21.18 6.33
CA ALA A 90 -10.82 21.63 6.51
C ALA A 90 -11.34 22.22 5.19
N GLY A 91 -12.53 21.80 4.75
CA GLY A 91 -13.12 22.26 3.50
C GLY A 91 -12.39 21.82 2.22
N GLY A 92 -11.39 20.94 2.36
CA GLY A 92 -10.68 20.39 1.20
C GLY A 92 -11.58 19.56 0.30
N LYS A 93 -11.27 19.56 -1.00
CA LYS A 93 -12.04 18.81 -2.01
C LYS A 93 -11.79 17.31 -1.90
N ASN A 94 -12.74 16.51 -2.40
CA ASN A 94 -12.49 15.10 -2.71
C ASN A 94 -11.52 15.00 -3.89
N MET A 95 -10.63 14.02 -3.83
CA MET A 95 -9.70 13.69 -4.91
C MET A 95 -10.06 12.31 -5.49
N ILE A 96 -9.08 11.45 -5.72
CA ILE A 96 -9.31 10.03 -6.05
C ILE A 96 -10.04 9.35 -4.89
N GLY A 97 -9.68 9.72 -3.65
CA GLY A 97 -10.38 9.36 -2.42
C GLY A 97 -11.11 10.55 -1.80
N PRO A 98 -11.99 10.31 -0.81
CA PRO A 98 -12.67 11.37 -0.08
C PRO A 98 -11.72 12.19 0.78
N ASN A 99 -12.13 13.44 1.10
CA ASN A 99 -11.44 14.23 2.11
C ASN A 99 -11.59 13.56 3.49
N LEU A 100 -10.49 13.41 4.19
CA LEU A 100 -10.42 12.74 5.50
C LEU A 100 -10.42 13.72 6.69
N TRP A 101 -10.67 15.02 6.45
CA TRP A 101 -10.76 15.99 7.53
C TRP A 101 -11.83 15.60 8.55
N SER A 102 -11.41 15.50 9.81
CA SER A 102 -12.31 15.13 10.92
C SER A 102 -13.09 13.83 10.66
N ILE A 103 -12.44 12.82 10.05
CA ILE A 103 -13.09 11.56 9.69
C ILE A 103 -13.47 10.72 10.90
N LEU A 104 -12.70 10.79 11.99
CA LEU A 104 -12.96 10.05 13.21
C LEU A 104 -14.27 10.52 13.85
N GLY A 105 -15.08 9.58 14.32
CA GLY A 105 -16.42 9.82 14.84
C GLY A 105 -17.51 10.03 13.75
N LYS A 106 -17.14 10.05 12.48
CA LYS A 106 -18.13 10.12 11.39
C LYS A 106 -18.53 8.72 10.92
N GLN A 107 -19.76 8.61 10.46
CA GLN A 107 -20.24 7.39 9.81
C GLN A 107 -19.50 7.11 8.51
N THR A 108 -19.28 5.85 8.20
CA THR A 108 -18.66 5.42 6.95
C THR A 108 -19.52 5.77 5.75
N GLY A 109 -18.89 6.08 4.63
CA GLY A 109 -19.57 6.24 3.35
C GLY A 109 -20.37 7.53 3.18
N ILE A 110 -20.25 8.54 4.05
CA ILE A 110 -21.09 9.74 4.04
C ILE A 110 -20.43 11.03 3.56
N ALA A 111 -19.16 11.00 3.11
CA ALA A 111 -18.54 12.25 2.67
C ALA A 111 -19.32 12.87 1.50
N PRO A 112 -19.71 14.15 1.61
CA PRO A 112 -20.50 14.81 0.58
C PRO A 112 -19.83 14.81 -0.78
N GLY A 113 -20.56 14.50 -1.83
CA GLY A 113 -20.04 14.57 -3.20
C GLY A 113 -19.01 13.50 -3.57
N TYR A 114 -18.81 12.47 -2.74
CA TYR A 114 -17.94 11.35 -3.06
C TYR A 114 -18.74 10.07 -3.31
N LYS A 115 -18.38 9.36 -4.39
CA LYS A 115 -19.05 8.09 -4.75
C LYS A 115 -18.28 6.91 -4.15
N TYR A 116 -18.85 6.34 -3.10
CA TYR A 116 -18.28 5.16 -2.44
C TYR A 116 -18.60 3.85 -3.16
N SER A 117 -17.82 2.80 -2.87
CA SER A 117 -18.20 1.44 -3.21
C SER A 117 -19.46 1.04 -2.42
N LYS A 118 -20.23 0.08 -2.97
CA LYS A 118 -21.43 -0.42 -2.29
C LYS A 118 -21.11 -0.93 -0.88
N ALA A 119 -20.04 -1.70 -0.74
CA ALA A 119 -19.61 -2.24 0.56
C ALA A 119 -19.37 -1.11 1.58
N LEU A 120 -18.65 -0.06 1.22
CA LEU A 120 -18.35 1.04 2.14
C LEU A 120 -19.57 1.90 2.44
N ALA A 121 -20.43 2.13 1.45
CA ALA A 121 -21.67 2.91 1.62
C ALA A 121 -22.68 2.19 2.53
N THR A 122 -22.69 0.86 2.56
CA THR A 122 -23.61 0.06 3.36
C THR A 122 -23.04 -0.43 4.68
N TYR A 123 -21.77 -0.14 4.95
CA TYR A 123 -21.08 -0.63 6.16
C TYR A 123 -21.68 -0.11 7.46
N GLY A 124 -22.16 1.13 7.49
CA GLY A 124 -23.02 1.68 8.55
C GLY A 124 -22.38 1.88 9.92
N LYS A 125 -21.06 1.71 10.06
CA LYS A 125 -20.34 1.96 11.31
C LYS A 125 -19.70 3.34 11.33
N GLU A 126 -19.34 3.79 12.52
CA GLU A 126 -18.53 4.99 12.71
C GLU A 126 -17.04 4.69 12.57
N TRP A 127 -16.28 5.64 12.08
CA TRP A 127 -14.82 5.59 12.07
C TRP A 127 -14.26 5.84 13.47
N THR A 128 -14.29 4.83 14.32
CA THR A 128 -13.52 4.85 15.57
C THR A 128 -12.04 4.58 15.28
N PHE A 129 -11.16 4.82 16.23
CA PHE A 129 -9.73 4.43 16.09
C PHE A 129 -9.57 2.93 15.83
N ALA A 130 -10.37 2.08 16.45
CA ALA A 130 -10.34 0.64 16.27
C ALA A 130 -10.79 0.24 14.85
N GLU A 131 -11.90 0.81 14.35
CA GLU A 131 -12.39 0.57 12.98
C GLU A 131 -11.41 1.06 11.94
N MET A 132 -10.82 2.25 12.14
CA MET A 132 -9.80 2.79 11.25
C MET A 132 -8.55 1.90 11.24
N ASN A 133 -8.09 1.45 12.39
CA ASN A 133 -6.94 0.53 12.49
C ASN A 133 -7.20 -0.78 11.74
N GLY A 134 -8.35 -1.42 11.98
CA GLY A 134 -8.73 -2.65 11.28
C GLY A 134 -8.82 -2.47 9.76
N PHE A 135 -9.39 -1.36 9.32
CA PHE A 135 -9.47 -1.01 7.89
C PHE A 135 -8.10 -0.78 7.26
N LEU A 136 -7.20 -0.05 7.93
CA LEU A 136 -5.86 0.24 7.40
C LEU A 136 -4.97 -1.01 7.34
N ILE A 137 -5.14 -1.97 8.25
CA ILE A 137 -4.39 -3.24 8.22
C ILE A 137 -4.79 -4.07 6.99
N LYS A 138 -6.08 -4.28 6.76
CA LYS A 138 -6.56 -5.08 5.64
C LYS A 138 -7.98 -4.65 5.19
N PRO A 139 -8.08 -3.63 4.34
CA PRO A 139 -9.37 -3.03 3.93
C PRO A 139 -10.38 -4.05 3.40
N SER A 140 -9.96 -4.93 2.48
CA SER A 140 -10.81 -5.92 1.83
C SER A 140 -11.29 -7.06 2.75
N ALA A 141 -10.63 -7.27 3.88
CA ALA A 141 -11.08 -8.24 4.87
C ALA A 141 -11.98 -7.60 5.93
N HIS A 142 -11.78 -6.31 6.19
CA HIS A 142 -12.50 -5.55 7.19
C HIS A 142 -13.91 -5.13 6.71
N ILE A 143 -14.00 -4.68 5.45
CA ILE A 143 -15.26 -4.30 4.80
C ILE A 143 -15.48 -5.22 3.60
N LYS A 144 -16.56 -6.00 3.65
CA LYS A 144 -16.94 -7.00 2.63
C LYS A 144 -18.15 -6.53 1.82
#